data_3a326e7235d2450104edfa32454d3481
#
_entry.id   3a326e7235d2450104edfa32454d3481
#
_cell.length_a   1.000
_cell.length_b   1.000
_cell.length_c   1.000
_cell.angle_alpha   90.00
_cell.angle_beta   90.00
_cell.angle_gamma   90.00
#
_symmetry.space_group_name_H-M   'P 1'
#
loop_
_entity.id
_entity.type
_entity.pdbx_description
1 polymer ?
#
loop_
_entity_poly.entity_id
_entity_poly.type
_entity_poly.pdbx_seq_one_letter_code
_entity_poly.pdbx_strand_id
1 'polypeptide(L)' 'MNIPVVEGKEYDVSIQAVGGKGDGIARVQGFVVFVPGVKKGDYVKIRVKKVLEKAAFGELVEKLV' A
#
# COMPACT_ATOMS: atom_id res chain seq x y z
N MET A 1 1.47 -12.58 16.35
CA MET A 1 1.05 -11.23 16.01
C MET A 1 0.32 -11.26 14.67
N ASN A 2 -0.84 -10.64 14.60
CA ASN A 2 -1.64 -10.68 13.37
C ASN A 2 -1.25 -9.53 12.45
N ILE A 3 -0.90 -9.88 11.23
CA ILE A 3 -0.63 -8.89 10.19
C ILE A 3 -1.95 -8.57 9.49
N PRO A 4 -2.35 -7.30 9.38
CA PRO A 4 -3.68 -6.93 8.90
C PRO A 4 -3.86 -7.01 7.38
N VAL A 5 -2.84 -7.44 6.64
CA VAL A 5 -2.93 -7.56 5.20
C VAL A 5 -2.65 -9.00 4.77
N VAL A 6 -3.27 -9.42 3.67
CA VAL A 6 -3.13 -10.77 3.16
C VAL A 6 -2.68 -10.70 1.70
N GLU A 7 -1.64 -11.45 1.37
CA GLU A 7 -1.12 -11.51 0.02
C GLU A 7 -2.21 -11.92 -0.96
N GLY A 8 -2.29 -11.20 -2.07
CA GLY A 8 -3.29 -11.44 -3.10
C GLY A 8 -4.62 -10.72 -2.91
N LYS A 9 -4.85 -10.13 -1.73
CA LYS A 9 -6.07 -9.37 -1.49
C LYS A 9 -5.92 -7.91 -1.86
N GLU A 10 -7.05 -7.24 -2.08
CA GLU A 10 -7.09 -5.83 -2.45
C GLU A 10 -7.59 -5.01 -1.28
N TYR A 11 -7.06 -3.79 -1.18
CA TYR A 11 -7.41 -2.85 -0.13
C TYR A 11 -7.50 -1.45 -0.70
N ASP A 12 -8.43 -0.64 -0.18
CA ASP A 12 -8.55 0.76 -0.53
C ASP A 12 -7.75 1.56 0.50
N VAL A 13 -6.78 2.33 0.04
CA VAL A 13 -5.86 3.03 0.92
C VAL A 13 -5.59 4.45 0.45
N SER A 14 -5.21 5.32 1.39
CA SER A 14 -4.73 6.65 1.10
C SER A 14 -3.20 6.65 1.15
N ILE A 15 -2.58 7.30 0.18
CA ILE A 15 -1.12 7.39 0.13
C ILE A 15 -0.69 8.55 1.03
N GLN A 16 0.02 8.23 2.11
CA GLN A 16 0.38 9.21 3.12
C GLN A 16 1.67 9.94 2.81
N ALA A 17 2.58 9.29 2.08
CA ALA A 17 3.85 9.87 1.71
C ALA A 17 4.41 9.13 0.52
N VAL A 18 5.45 9.69 -0.10
CA VAL A 18 6.17 9.03 -1.19
C VAL A 18 7.65 9.09 -0.86
N GLY A 19 8.31 7.94 -0.89
CA GLY A 19 9.75 7.87 -0.65
C GLY A 19 10.56 8.43 -1.81
N GLY A 20 11.86 8.58 -1.58
CA GLY A 20 12.76 9.17 -2.57
C GLY A 20 12.86 8.41 -3.88
N LYS A 21 12.48 7.14 -3.90
CA LYS A 21 12.48 6.31 -5.11
C LYS A 21 11.12 6.25 -5.80
N GLY A 22 10.14 7.03 -5.32
CA GLY A 22 8.82 7.04 -5.93
C GLY A 22 7.84 6.02 -5.38
N ASP A 23 8.21 5.29 -4.34
CA ASP A 23 7.30 4.33 -3.72
C ASP A 23 6.36 5.04 -2.76
N GLY A 24 5.06 4.91 -3.00
CA GLY A 24 4.06 5.45 -2.10
C GLY A 24 3.99 4.63 -0.81
N ILE A 25 3.68 5.31 0.28
CA ILE A 25 3.54 4.67 1.58
C ILE A 25 2.09 4.76 2.01
N ALA A 26 1.47 3.62 2.17
CA ALA A 26 0.10 3.51 2.68
C ALA A 26 0.12 2.70 3.98
N ARG A 27 -0.94 2.79 4.75
CA ARG A 27 -1.05 2.00 5.97
C ARG A 27 -2.41 1.34 6.03
N VAL A 28 -2.40 0.05 6.32
CA VAL A 28 -3.62 -0.72 6.56
C VAL A 28 -3.58 -1.09 8.04
N GLN A 29 -4.42 -0.46 8.85
CA GLN A 29 -4.45 -0.67 10.30
C GLN A 29 -3.06 -0.49 10.92
N GLY A 30 -2.33 0.55 10.47
CA GLY A 30 -1.00 0.85 10.97
C GLY A 30 0.14 0.07 10.31
N PHE A 31 -0.16 -0.94 9.52
CA PHE A 31 0.85 -1.75 8.84
C PHE A 31 1.25 -1.08 7.52
N VAL A 32 2.54 -0.86 7.34
CA VAL A 32 3.06 -0.12 6.18
C VAL A 32 3.01 -0.97 4.92
N VAL A 33 2.48 -0.39 3.84
CA VAL A 33 2.45 -1.03 2.53
C VAL A 33 3.08 -0.08 1.52
N PHE A 34 4.07 -0.55 0.78
CA PHE A 34 4.73 0.24 -0.26
C PHE A 34 4.04 0.00 -1.60
N VAL A 35 3.69 1.07 -2.28
CA VAL A 35 2.96 1.02 -3.56
C VAL A 35 3.67 1.93 -4.56
N PRO A 36 4.27 1.40 -5.62
CA PRO A 36 4.95 2.24 -6.61
C PRO A 36 3.95 2.95 -7.53
N GLY A 37 4.37 4.07 -8.08
CA GLY A 37 3.60 4.76 -9.11
C GLY A 37 2.44 5.61 -8.63
N VAL A 38 2.40 5.94 -7.34
CA VAL A 38 1.33 6.76 -6.77
C VAL A 38 1.91 8.05 -6.20
N LYS A 39 1.03 8.99 -5.84
CA LYS A 39 1.41 10.28 -5.28
C LYS A 39 0.80 10.46 -3.90
N LYS A 40 1.44 11.28 -3.08
CA LYS A 40 0.90 11.64 -1.78
C LYS A 40 -0.50 12.22 -1.96
N GLY A 41 -1.42 11.73 -1.15
CA GLY A 41 -2.82 12.17 -1.18
C GLY A 41 -3.71 11.34 -2.09
N ASP A 42 -3.14 10.46 -2.91
CA ASP A 42 -3.95 9.58 -3.76
C ASP A 42 -4.77 8.63 -2.90
N TYR A 43 -6.00 8.38 -3.34
CA TYR A 43 -6.83 7.34 -2.75
C TYR A 43 -7.01 6.25 -3.80
N VAL A 44 -6.50 5.06 -3.50
CA VAL A 44 -6.30 4.02 -4.52
C VAL A 44 -6.68 2.65 -3.99
N LYS A 45 -7.04 1.79 -4.91
CA LYS A 45 -7.17 0.36 -4.63
C LYS A 45 -5.85 -0.31 -4.99
N ILE A 46 -5.30 -1.07 -4.06
CA ILE A 46 -4.05 -1.79 -4.26
C ILE A 46 -4.27 -3.28 -4.05
N ARG A 47 -3.40 -4.08 -4.66
CA ARG A 47 -3.34 -5.52 -4.39
C ARG A 47 -2.02 -5.82 -3.70
N VAL A 48 -2.08 -6.55 -2.60
CA VAL A 48 -0.88 -6.94 -1.86
C VAL A 48 -0.16 -8.04 -2.62
N LYS A 49 1.09 -7.78 -2.97
CA LYS A 49 1.92 -8.72 -3.74
C LYS A 49 2.78 -9.58 -2.85
N LYS A 50 3.30 -9.01 -1.77
CA LYS A 50 4.20 -9.70 -0.87
C LYS A 50 4.07 -9.11 0.53
N VAL A 51 4.04 -9.97 1.53
CA VAL A 51 3.96 -9.55 2.93
C VAL A 51 5.25 -9.96 3.62
N LEU A 52 5.89 -8.99 4.27
CA LEU A 52 7.07 -9.20 5.08
C LEU A 52 6.69 -9.03 6.54
N GLU A 53 7.64 -9.24 7.44
CA GLU A 53 7.39 -9.17 8.87
C GLU A 53 6.92 -7.79 9.33
N LYS A 54 7.47 -6.73 8.75
CA LYS A 54 7.20 -5.35 9.20
C LYS A 54 6.59 -4.46 8.13
N ALA A 55 6.41 -4.97 6.93
CA ALA A 55 5.88 -4.18 5.82
C ALA A 55 5.36 -5.11 4.74
N ALA A 56 4.68 -4.55 3.77
CA ALA A 56 4.22 -5.31 2.62
C ALA A 56 4.46 -4.50 1.36
N PHE A 57 4.44 -5.17 0.22
CA PHE A 57 4.51 -4.53 -1.09
C PHE A 57 3.18 -4.75 -1.81
N GLY A 58 2.66 -3.68 -2.39
CA GLY A 58 1.43 -3.74 -3.15
C GLY A 58 1.63 -3.15 -4.53
N GLU A 59 0.64 -3.34 -5.38
CA GLU A 59 0.61 -2.72 -6.70
C GLU A 59 -0.68 -1.92 -6.85
N LEU A 60 -0.61 -0.87 -7.65
CA LEU A 60 -1.77 -0.05 -7.95
C LEU A 60 -2.72 -0.85 -8.84
N VAL A 61 -3.98 -0.98 -8.42
CA VAL A 61 -5.01 -1.61 -9.22
C VAL A 61 -5.82 -0.53 -9.94
N GLU A 62 -6.26 0.47 -9.15
CA GLU A 62 -7.06 1.54 -9.73
C GLU A 62 -7.05 2.76 -8.80
N LYS A 63 -7.12 3.96 -9.38
CA LYS A 63 -7.32 5.17 -8.61
C LYS A 63 -8.81 5.32 -8.31
N LEU A 64 -9.14 5.57 -7.05
CA LEU A 64 -10.53 5.68 -6.61
C LEU A 64 -11.04 7.11 -6.63
N VAL A 65 -10.14 8.07 -6.53
CA VAL A 65 -10.48 9.49 -6.60
C VAL A 65 -9.42 10.23 -7.37
#